data_3f67a9fff2aa5a8fa09650f81c1bdc72
#
_entry.id   3f67a9fff2aa5a8fa09650f81c1bdc72
#
_cell.length_a   1.000
_cell.length_b   1.000
_cell.length_c   1.000
_cell.angle_alpha   90.00
_cell.angle_beta   90.00
_cell.angle_gamma   90.00
#
_symmetry.space_group_name_H-M   'P 1'
#
loop_
_entity.id
_entity.type
_entity.pdbx_description
1 polymer ?
#
loop_
_entity_poly.entity_id
_entity_poly.type
_entity_poly.pdbx_seq_one_letter_code
_entity_poly.pdbx_strand_id
1 'polypeptide(L)'
;MRTINISLQEIFNEIPSEKREETRLSFAISNRLDALMKEKGLNKKQFADALGKRPNEITRWLSGEHNFTLATIAMLSTFFEKPIISVE
;
A
#
# COMPACT_ATOMS: atom_id res chain seq x y z
N MET A 1 20.16 19.86 25.55
CA MET A 1 19.50 20.27 24.30
C MET A 1 20.07 19.49 23.13
N ARG A 2 19.20 19.03 22.27
CA ARG A 2 19.64 18.31 21.09
C ARG A 2 20.26 19.27 20.07
N THR A 3 21.37 18.87 19.47
CA THR A 3 22.00 19.71 18.45
C THR A 3 21.27 19.54 17.12
N ILE A 4 21.61 20.40 16.15
CA ILE A 4 21.03 20.31 14.82
C ILE A 4 21.53 19.10 14.03
N ASN A 5 22.53 18.40 14.55
CA ASN A 5 23.12 17.23 13.89
C ASN A 5 22.42 15.95 14.30
N ILE A 6 21.11 15.88 14.07
CA ILE A 6 20.33 14.68 14.36
C ILE A 6 20.50 13.71 13.18
N SER A 7 20.86 12.48 13.48
CA SER A 7 21.00 11.46 12.44
C SER A 7 19.63 11.03 11.92
N LEU A 8 19.59 10.47 10.73
CA LEU A 8 18.35 9.93 10.18
C LEU A 8 17.77 8.85 11.08
N GLN A 9 18.64 8.06 11.72
CA GLN A 9 18.21 7.03 12.64
C GLN A 9 17.49 7.62 13.85
N GLU A 10 18.00 8.71 14.40
CA GLU A 10 17.36 9.38 15.53
C GLU A 10 16.00 9.95 15.15
N ILE A 11 15.91 10.57 13.96
CA ILE A 11 14.64 11.08 13.46
C ILE A 11 13.65 9.94 13.29
N PHE A 12 14.10 8.84 12.71
CA PHE A 12 13.26 7.66 12.49
C PHE A 12 12.77 7.07 13.82
N ASN A 13 13.62 7.04 14.83
CA ASN A 13 13.27 6.50 16.15
C ASN A 13 12.24 7.37 16.89
N GLU A 14 12.09 8.62 16.50
CA GLU A 14 11.08 9.50 17.08
C GLU A 14 9.68 9.22 16.54
N ILE A 15 9.58 8.49 15.42
CA ILE A 15 8.30 8.10 14.84
C ILE A 15 7.75 6.92 15.65
N PRO A 16 6.49 6.97 16.09
CA PRO A 16 5.90 5.84 16.82
C PRO A 16 6.01 4.54 16.04
N SER A 17 6.28 3.45 16.74
CA SER A 17 6.44 2.13 16.13
C SER A 17 5.24 1.73 15.29
N GLU A 18 4.04 2.04 15.80
CA GLU A 18 2.79 1.74 15.09
C GLU A 18 2.72 2.46 13.75
N LYS A 19 3.16 3.72 13.71
CA LYS A 19 3.13 4.51 12.48
C LYS A 19 4.14 4.00 11.47
N ARG A 20 5.31 3.56 11.93
CA ARG A 20 6.32 2.94 11.05
C ARG A 20 5.78 1.65 10.44
N GLU A 21 5.11 0.84 11.24
CA GLU A 21 4.53 -0.41 10.76
C GLU A 21 3.39 -0.16 9.79
N GLU A 22 2.54 0.83 10.06
CA GLU A 22 1.48 1.22 9.14
C GLU A 22 2.04 1.63 7.79
N THR A 23 3.09 2.46 7.79
CA THR A 23 3.75 2.89 6.57
C THR A 23 4.35 1.71 5.81
N ARG A 24 5.02 0.80 6.53
CA ARG A 24 5.59 -0.40 5.93
C ARG A 24 4.51 -1.25 5.26
N LEU A 25 3.38 -1.44 5.93
CA LEU A 25 2.27 -2.23 5.40
C LEU A 25 1.66 -1.57 4.16
N SER A 26 1.47 -0.25 4.21
CA SER A 26 0.93 0.49 3.06
C SER A 26 1.80 0.33 1.82
N PHE A 27 3.11 0.46 1.97
CA PHE A 27 4.05 0.26 0.87
C PHE A 27 4.03 -1.19 0.38
N ALA A 28 4.01 -2.14 1.29
CA ALA A 28 3.99 -3.56 0.93
C ALA A 28 2.74 -3.90 0.12
N ILE A 29 1.58 -3.40 0.53
CA ILE A 29 0.32 -3.62 -0.19
C ILE A 29 0.36 -2.97 -1.56
N SER A 30 0.84 -1.72 -1.65
CA SER A 30 0.96 -1.01 -2.93
C SER A 30 1.86 -1.76 -3.90
N ASN A 31 3.01 -2.24 -3.44
CA ASN A 31 3.93 -3.01 -4.26
C ASN A 31 3.31 -4.34 -4.72
N ARG A 32 2.59 -4.99 -3.81
CA ARG A 32 1.88 -6.23 -4.15
C ARG A 32 0.84 -6.02 -5.23
N LEU A 33 0.05 -4.94 -5.10
CA LEU A 33 -0.96 -4.59 -6.11
C LEU A 33 -0.33 -4.30 -7.47
N ASP A 34 0.75 -3.55 -7.49
CA ASP A 34 1.46 -3.24 -8.74
C ASP A 34 1.92 -4.52 -9.42
N ALA A 35 2.50 -5.44 -8.67
CA ALA A 35 2.95 -6.72 -9.20
C ALA A 35 1.79 -7.54 -9.76
N LEU A 36 0.67 -7.60 -9.03
CA LEU A 36 -0.50 -8.37 -9.46
C LEU A 36 -1.17 -7.76 -10.70
N MET A 37 -1.21 -6.43 -10.78
CA MET A 37 -1.72 -5.74 -11.96
C MET A 37 -0.89 -6.08 -13.19
N LYS A 38 0.43 -6.03 -13.06
CA LYS A 38 1.35 -6.36 -14.16
C LYS A 38 1.22 -7.81 -14.57
N GLU A 39 1.09 -8.70 -13.60
CA GLU A 39 0.91 -10.12 -13.86
C GLU A 39 -0.37 -10.39 -14.68
N LYS A 40 -1.44 -9.65 -14.39
CA LYS A 40 -2.70 -9.74 -15.15
C LYS A 40 -2.69 -8.91 -16.43
N GLY A 41 -1.67 -8.12 -16.66
CA GLY A 41 -1.58 -7.25 -17.84
C GLY A 41 -2.55 -6.08 -17.80
N LEU A 42 -2.88 -5.59 -16.60
CA LEU A 42 -3.83 -4.49 -16.42
C LEU A 42 -3.10 -3.17 -16.21
N ASN A 43 -3.54 -2.13 -16.92
CA ASN A 43 -3.14 -0.77 -16.58
C ASN A 43 -4.14 -0.19 -15.57
N LYS A 44 -3.89 1.04 -15.09
CA LYS A 44 -4.73 1.67 -14.08
C LYS A 44 -6.19 1.79 -14.53
N LYS A 45 -6.41 2.20 -15.77
CA LYS A 45 -7.76 2.37 -16.30
C LYS A 45 -8.51 1.04 -16.36
N GLN A 46 -7.85 0.01 -16.87
CA GLN A 46 -8.43 -1.32 -16.98
C GLN A 46 -8.76 -1.89 -15.62
N PHE A 47 -7.86 -1.72 -14.66
CA PHE A 47 -8.07 -2.18 -13.29
C PHE A 47 -9.23 -1.44 -12.64
N ALA A 48 -9.26 -0.12 -12.78
CA ALA A 48 -10.35 0.69 -12.25
C ALA A 48 -11.70 0.28 -12.85
N ASP A 49 -11.75 0.11 -14.17
CA ASP A 49 -12.98 -0.31 -14.85
C ASP A 49 -13.45 -1.67 -14.35
N ALA A 50 -12.53 -2.62 -14.18
CA ALA A 50 -12.87 -3.97 -13.71
C ALA A 50 -13.46 -3.96 -12.30
N LEU A 51 -13.04 -3.02 -11.46
CA LEU A 51 -13.51 -2.91 -10.09
C LEU A 51 -14.66 -1.92 -9.90
N GLY A 52 -15.04 -1.19 -10.94
CA GLY A 52 -16.04 -0.12 -10.83
C GLY A 52 -15.52 1.07 -10.04
N LYS A 53 -14.23 1.33 -10.12
CA LYS A 53 -13.56 2.43 -9.42
C LYS A 53 -13.05 3.46 -10.41
N ARG A 54 -12.57 4.59 -9.89
CA ARG A 54 -11.98 5.64 -10.71
C ARG A 54 -10.45 5.46 -10.78
N PRO A 55 -9.82 5.81 -11.91
CA PRO A 55 -8.37 5.69 -12.02
C PRO A 55 -7.58 6.43 -10.94
N ASN A 56 -8.08 7.57 -10.44
CA ASN A 56 -7.40 8.30 -9.38
C ASN A 56 -7.41 7.55 -8.04
N GLU A 57 -8.39 6.68 -7.81
CA GLU A 57 -8.39 5.81 -6.63
C GLU A 57 -7.28 4.78 -6.74
N ILE A 58 -7.09 4.22 -7.93
CA ILE A 58 -6.01 3.28 -8.17
C ILE A 58 -4.64 3.96 -7.98
N THR A 59 -4.51 5.19 -8.44
CA THR A 59 -3.28 5.97 -8.24
C THR A 59 -2.97 6.12 -6.76
N ARG A 60 -3.98 6.40 -5.93
CA ARG A 60 -3.79 6.48 -4.47
C ARG A 60 -3.38 5.14 -3.88
N TRP A 61 -4.00 4.05 -4.32
CA TRP A 61 -3.65 2.72 -3.83
C TRP A 61 -2.20 2.35 -4.15
N LEU A 62 -1.68 2.83 -5.27
CA LEU A 62 -0.31 2.53 -5.69
C LEU A 62 0.72 3.51 -5.15
N SER A 63 0.29 4.54 -4.43
CA SER A 63 1.19 5.59 -3.93
C SER A 63 2.10 5.14 -2.79
N GLY A 64 1.71 4.07 -2.08
CA GLY A 64 2.41 3.63 -0.89
C GLY A 64 1.94 4.33 0.39
N GLU A 65 0.98 5.24 0.29
CA GLU A 65 0.52 6.05 1.43
C GLU A 65 -0.94 5.82 1.78
N HIS A 66 -1.64 4.98 1.02
CA HIS A 66 -3.06 4.73 1.26
C HIS A 66 -3.29 3.82 2.46
N ASN A 67 -4.28 4.16 3.26
CA ASN A 67 -4.69 3.33 4.39
C ASN A 67 -5.81 2.39 3.92
N PHE A 68 -5.44 1.16 3.61
CA PHE A 68 -6.38 0.15 3.11
C PHE A 68 -7.26 -0.38 4.23
N THR A 69 -8.56 -0.49 3.96
CA THR A 69 -9.48 -1.17 4.88
C THR A 69 -9.42 -2.66 4.64
N LEU A 70 -9.83 -3.44 5.63
CA LEU A 70 -9.91 -4.89 5.47
C LEU A 70 -10.88 -5.26 4.35
N ALA A 71 -11.98 -4.51 4.21
CA ALA A 71 -12.94 -4.75 3.14
C ALA A 71 -12.29 -4.61 1.76
N THR A 72 -11.48 -3.57 1.58
CA THR A 72 -10.76 -3.35 0.32
C THR A 72 -9.74 -4.46 0.07
N ILE A 73 -8.99 -4.85 1.09
CA ILE A 73 -8.00 -5.94 0.98
C ILE A 73 -8.70 -7.24 0.60
N ALA A 74 -9.85 -7.54 1.21
CA ALA A 74 -10.62 -8.74 0.90
C ALA A 74 -11.12 -8.72 -0.54
N MET A 75 -11.63 -7.58 -0.98
CA MET A 75 -12.10 -7.41 -2.35
C MET A 75 -10.97 -7.64 -3.36
N LEU A 76 -9.80 -7.06 -3.10
CA LEU A 76 -8.64 -7.19 -3.98
C LEU A 76 -8.11 -8.63 -4.01
N SER A 77 -8.07 -9.28 -2.85
CA SER A 77 -7.65 -10.69 -2.76
C SER A 77 -8.58 -11.58 -3.58
N THR A 78 -9.86 -11.31 -3.51
CA THR A 78 -10.86 -12.06 -4.28
C THR A 78 -10.71 -11.80 -5.78
N PHE A 79 -10.53 -10.54 -6.15
CA PHE A 79 -10.36 -10.17 -7.56
C PHE A 79 -9.15 -10.84 -8.19
N PHE A 80 -8.02 -10.85 -7.51
CA PHE A 80 -6.79 -11.44 -8.03
C PHE A 80 -6.70 -12.95 -7.77
N GLU A 81 -7.59 -13.49 -6.93
CA GLU A 81 -7.54 -14.88 -6.48
C GLU A 81 -6.20 -15.23 -5.84
N LYS A 82 -5.60 -14.26 -5.16
CA LYS A 82 -4.33 -14.38 -4.46
C LYS A 82 -4.36 -13.50 -3.22
N PRO A 83 -3.69 -13.90 -2.14
CA PRO A 83 -3.65 -13.07 -0.95
C PRO A 83 -2.89 -11.78 -1.22
N ILE A 84 -3.45 -10.66 -0.76
CA ILE A 84 -2.77 -9.37 -0.80
C ILE A 84 -1.80 -9.28 0.37
N ILE A 85 -2.23 -9.76 1.55
CA ILE A 85 -1.39 -9.87 2.73
C ILE A 85 -1.61 -11.25 3.34
N SER A 86 -0.61 -11.71 4.10
CA SER A 86 -0.71 -12.96 4.86
C SER A 86 -0.70 -12.65 6.34
N VAL A 87 -1.58 -13.30 7.08
CA VAL A 87 -1.63 -13.23 8.54
C VAL A 87 -1.36 -14.63 9.07
N GLU A 88 -0.33 -14.75 9.87
CA GLU A 88 0.06 -16.02 10.47
C GLU A 88 -0.41 -16.15 11.91
#